data_0f2fbb19f5c928e47c5287ce6c8077f8
#
_entry.id   0f2fbb19f5c928e47c5287ce6c8077f8
#
_cell.length_a   1.000
_cell.length_b   1.000
_cell.length_c   1.000
_cell.angle_alpha   90.00
_cell.angle_beta   90.00
_cell.angle_gamma   90.00
#
_symmetry.space_group_name_H-M   'P 1'
#
loop_
_entity.id
_entity.type
_entity.pdbx_description
1 polymer ?
#
loop_
_entity_poly.entity_id
_entity_poly.type
_entity_poly.pdbx_seq_one_letter_code
_entity_poly.pdbx_strand_id
1 'polypeptide(L)'
;MTHEISSPSAERNVLGLCLKNPDLLVDVEGYELSPQHFGIDQHRNIFTAMMYLYSKGMNPSPLSIMEVIVDKKAKEEINQMGGLQYLDDISQTEVDKSNLKIFCQKVRQTWARRELYNICEHGKEFLEGTKNKRDY
;
A
#
# COMPACT_ATOMS: atom_id res chain seq x y z
N MET A 1 -14.83 -10.28 -6.41
CA MET A 1 -13.55 -10.06 -7.03
C MET A 1 -12.66 -9.25 -6.13
N THR A 2 -11.64 -9.93 -5.62
CA THR A 2 -10.78 -9.35 -4.58
C THR A 2 -9.99 -8.15 -5.07
N HIS A 3 -9.59 -8.14 -6.35
CA HIS A 3 -8.83 -7.03 -6.90
C HIS A 3 -9.61 -5.71 -6.92
N GLU A 4 -10.91 -5.78 -6.78
CA GLU A 4 -11.75 -4.59 -6.70
C GLU A 4 -11.81 -4.03 -5.29
N ILE A 5 -11.36 -4.81 -4.29
CA ILE A 5 -11.37 -4.36 -2.90
C ILE A 5 -10.04 -3.71 -2.60
N SER A 6 -9.85 -2.57 -3.20
CA SER A 6 -8.71 -1.70 -2.95
C SER A 6 -9.14 -0.28 -3.27
N SER A 7 -8.35 0.68 -2.84
CA SER A 7 -8.60 2.08 -3.14
C SER A 7 -7.32 2.70 -3.69
N PRO A 8 -7.05 2.48 -5.00
CA PRO A 8 -5.81 3.01 -5.60
C PRO A 8 -5.65 4.50 -5.40
N SER A 9 -6.74 5.25 -5.48
CA SER A 9 -6.72 6.69 -5.30
C SER A 9 -6.29 7.07 -3.88
N ALA A 10 -6.88 6.43 -2.85
CA ALA A 10 -6.52 6.71 -1.48
C ALA A 10 -5.06 6.31 -1.21
N GLU A 11 -4.64 5.18 -1.75
CA GLU A 11 -3.25 4.72 -1.61
C GLU A 11 -2.27 5.71 -2.23
N ARG A 12 -2.56 6.18 -3.45
CA ARG A 12 -1.72 7.17 -4.12
C ARG A 12 -1.66 8.48 -3.34
N ASN A 13 -2.78 8.89 -2.75
CA ASN A 13 -2.82 10.14 -1.98
C ASN A 13 -1.99 10.03 -0.71
N VAL A 14 -2.03 8.90 -0.02
CA VAL A 14 -1.18 8.69 1.16
C VAL A 14 0.29 8.76 0.75
N LEU A 15 0.66 8.01 -0.28
CA LEU A 15 2.05 7.98 -0.75
C LEU A 15 2.50 9.35 -1.22
N GLY A 16 1.66 10.03 -2.01
CA GLY A 16 1.97 11.34 -2.55
C GLY A 16 2.15 12.40 -1.49
N LEU A 17 1.26 12.43 -0.51
CA LEU A 17 1.38 13.38 0.60
C LEU A 17 2.66 13.14 1.39
N CYS A 18 3.03 11.90 1.63
CA CYS A 18 4.25 11.56 2.36
C CYS A 18 5.51 11.83 1.55
N LEU A 19 5.45 11.69 0.22
CA LEU A 19 6.57 12.08 -0.64
C LEU A 19 6.77 13.59 -0.64
N LYS A 20 5.67 14.32 -0.67
CA LYS A 20 5.69 15.78 -0.66
C LYS A 20 6.17 16.32 0.69
N ASN A 21 5.80 15.64 1.77
CA ASN A 21 6.17 16.02 3.13
C ASN A 21 6.47 14.75 3.95
N PRO A 22 7.71 14.28 3.94
CA PRO A 22 8.07 13.02 4.60
C PRO A 22 7.78 12.97 6.10
N ASP A 23 7.71 14.12 6.79
CA ASP A 23 7.38 14.13 8.22
C ASP A 23 5.98 13.58 8.48
N LEU A 24 5.11 13.57 7.47
CA LEU A 24 3.78 12.98 7.61
C LEU A 24 3.83 11.47 7.84
N LEU A 25 4.94 10.82 7.60
CA LEU A 25 5.08 9.39 7.91
C LEU A 25 4.91 9.10 9.40
N VAL A 26 5.26 10.06 10.26
CA VAL A 26 5.00 9.95 11.70
C VAL A 26 3.50 9.90 11.97
N ASP A 27 2.74 10.77 11.29
CA ASP A 27 1.29 10.81 11.45
C ASP A 27 0.64 9.54 10.90
N VAL A 28 1.15 9.03 9.78
CA VAL A 28 0.65 7.79 9.18
C VAL A 28 0.81 6.63 10.16
N GLU A 29 1.95 6.57 10.84
CA GLU A 29 2.19 5.56 11.86
C GLU A 29 1.21 5.73 13.02
N GLY A 30 0.95 6.97 13.41
CA GLY A 30 -0.04 7.28 14.46
C GLY A 30 -1.45 6.88 14.07
N TYR A 31 -1.77 6.87 12.78
CA TYR A 31 -3.06 6.39 12.27
C TYR A 31 -3.07 4.88 12.05
N GLU A 32 -2.01 4.21 12.50
CA GLU A 32 -1.88 2.75 12.46
C GLU A 32 -1.92 2.16 11.05
N LEU A 33 -1.41 2.90 10.09
CA LEU A 33 -1.28 2.40 8.72
C LEU A 33 0.09 1.76 8.55
N SER A 34 0.10 0.56 8.01
CA SER A 34 1.34 -0.16 7.74
C SER A 34 1.31 -0.71 6.32
N PRO A 35 2.46 -1.19 5.80
CA PRO A 35 2.51 -1.64 4.40
C PRO A 35 1.47 -2.69 4.04
N GLN A 36 1.14 -3.60 4.98
CA GLN A 36 0.19 -4.67 4.70
C GLN A 36 -1.20 -4.16 4.32
N HIS A 37 -1.54 -2.94 4.70
CA HIS A 37 -2.86 -2.39 4.42
C HIS A 37 -3.06 -2.00 2.96
N PHE A 38 -1.97 -1.78 2.23
CA PHE A 38 -2.04 -1.40 0.82
C PHE A 38 -2.46 -2.60 -0.02
N GLY A 39 -3.44 -2.40 -0.87
CA GLY A 39 -3.96 -3.47 -1.72
C GLY A 39 -3.15 -3.69 -2.98
N ILE A 40 -2.43 -2.68 -3.42
CA ILE A 40 -1.61 -2.74 -4.62
C ILE A 40 -0.17 -3.05 -4.22
N ASP A 41 0.38 -4.14 -4.74
CA ASP A 41 1.71 -4.62 -4.36
C ASP A 41 2.78 -3.56 -4.55
N GLN A 42 2.75 -2.83 -5.65
CA GLN A 42 3.71 -1.78 -5.93
C GLN A 42 3.64 -0.69 -4.88
N HIS A 43 2.43 -0.32 -4.45
CA HIS A 43 2.25 0.69 -3.41
C HIS A 43 2.79 0.19 -2.08
N ARG A 44 2.60 -1.08 -1.78
CA ARG A 44 3.13 -1.70 -0.56
C ARG A 44 4.66 -1.59 -0.54
N ASN A 45 5.27 -1.91 -1.66
CA ASN A 45 6.72 -1.87 -1.78
C ASN A 45 7.25 -0.44 -1.69
N ILE A 46 6.55 0.51 -2.32
CA ILE A 46 6.91 1.92 -2.24
C ILE A 46 6.83 2.42 -0.80
N PHE A 47 5.74 2.10 -0.12
CA PHE A 47 5.56 2.54 1.27
C PHE A 47 6.60 1.93 2.20
N THR A 48 6.91 0.65 2.00
CA THR A 48 7.97 -0.02 2.76
C THR A 48 9.31 0.68 2.59
N ALA A 49 9.63 1.03 1.35
CA ALA A 49 10.88 1.76 1.07
C ALA A 49 10.89 3.13 1.73
N MET A 50 9.76 3.83 1.70
CA MET A 50 9.65 5.15 2.32
C MET A 50 9.86 5.07 3.83
N MET A 51 9.23 4.10 4.48
CA MET A 51 9.39 3.90 5.92
C MET A 51 10.82 3.54 6.28
N TYR A 52 11.45 2.69 5.48
CA TYR A 52 12.85 2.32 5.69
C TYR A 52 13.75 3.54 5.62
N LEU A 53 13.62 4.33 4.56
CA LEU A 53 14.44 5.52 4.38
C LEU A 53 14.25 6.51 5.53
N TYR A 54 13.01 6.75 5.89
CA TYR A 54 12.72 7.69 6.96
C TYR A 54 13.30 7.20 8.29
N SER A 55 13.25 5.91 8.56
CA SER A 55 13.81 5.32 9.78
C SER A 55 15.32 5.48 9.85
N LYS A 56 15.97 5.65 8.70
CA LYS A 56 17.41 5.88 8.62
C LYS A 56 17.77 7.34 8.61
N GLY A 57 16.81 8.24 8.83
CA GLY A 57 17.04 9.66 8.81
C GLY A 57 17.20 10.26 7.42
N MET A 58 16.76 9.53 6.40
CA MET A 58 16.84 9.98 5.02
C MET A 58 15.45 10.35 4.52
N ASN A 59 15.36 11.46 3.77
CA ASN A 59 14.07 11.84 3.19
C ASN A 59 13.75 10.96 1.99
N PRO A 60 12.58 10.31 2.00
CA PRO A 60 12.15 9.56 0.83
C PRO A 60 11.95 10.50 -0.37
N SER A 61 12.48 10.07 -1.51
CA SER A 61 12.29 10.76 -2.78
C SER A 61 12.11 9.71 -3.85
N PRO A 62 11.60 10.06 -5.04
CA PRO A 62 11.47 9.08 -6.10
C PRO A 62 12.77 8.32 -6.36
N LEU A 63 13.88 9.03 -6.44
CA LEU A 63 15.17 8.40 -6.72
C LEU A 63 15.61 7.48 -5.58
N SER A 64 15.56 7.96 -4.33
CA SER A 64 16.02 7.15 -3.20
C SER A 64 15.15 5.90 -3.00
N ILE A 65 13.86 6.00 -3.27
CA ILE A 65 12.96 4.86 -3.21
C ILE A 65 13.38 3.80 -4.22
N MET A 66 13.61 4.20 -5.47
CA MET A 66 14.02 3.26 -6.51
C MET A 66 15.39 2.66 -6.23
N GLU A 67 16.28 3.43 -5.61
CA GLU A 67 17.62 2.94 -5.29
C GLU A 67 17.61 1.93 -4.15
N VAL A 68 16.74 2.12 -3.15
CA VAL A 68 16.73 1.26 -1.98
C VAL A 68 16.03 -0.08 -2.23
N ILE A 69 15.18 -0.15 -3.24
CA ILE A 69 14.51 -1.40 -3.59
C ILE A 69 15.47 -2.27 -4.39
N VAL A 70 15.93 -3.35 -3.77
CA VAL A 70 16.91 -4.24 -4.39
C VAL A 70 16.29 -5.44 -5.09
N ASP A 71 15.05 -5.79 -4.75
CA ASP A 71 14.37 -6.90 -5.39
C ASP A 71 14.04 -6.56 -6.83
N LYS A 72 14.57 -7.34 -7.77
CA LYS A 72 14.41 -7.05 -9.19
C LYS A 72 12.97 -7.07 -9.64
N LYS A 73 12.19 -8.02 -9.16
CA LYS A 73 10.79 -8.14 -9.55
C LYS A 73 9.99 -6.95 -9.05
N ALA A 74 10.18 -6.55 -7.80
CA ALA A 74 9.50 -5.40 -7.22
C ALA A 74 9.85 -4.12 -7.99
N LYS A 75 11.14 -3.94 -8.28
CA LYS A 75 11.60 -2.78 -9.02
C LYS A 75 11.01 -2.73 -10.42
N GLU A 76 10.99 -3.88 -11.10
CA GLU A 76 10.43 -3.98 -12.44
C GLU A 76 8.95 -3.67 -12.47
N GLU A 77 8.19 -4.17 -11.46
CA GLU A 77 6.76 -3.89 -11.38
C GLU A 77 6.49 -2.40 -11.20
N ILE A 78 7.30 -1.71 -10.40
CA ILE A 78 7.17 -0.27 -10.24
C ILE A 78 7.55 0.44 -11.53
N ASN A 79 8.59 -0.02 -12.22
CA ASN A 79 8.98 0.55 -13.52
C ASN A 79 7.87 0.41 -14.56
N GLN A 80 7.12 -0.67 -14.52
CA GLN A 80 5.99 -0.88 -15.44
C GLN A 80 4.86 0.11 -15.19
N MET A 81 4.74 0.63 -13.97
CA MET A 81 3.77 1.69 -13.64
C MET A 81 4.25 3.08 -14.04
N GLY A 82 5.50 3.21 -14.41
CA GLY A 82 6.11 4.50 -14.75
C GLY A 82 7.38 4.81 -13.98
N GLY A 83 7.73 3.99 -12.98
CA GLY A 83 8.98 4.16 -12.24
C GLY A 83 9.11 5.52 -11.58
N LEU A 84 10.22 6.20 -11.84
CA LEU A 84 10.48 7.52 -11.29
C LEU A 84 9.39 8.52 -11.65
N GLN A 85 8.87 8.45 -12.88
CA GLN A 85 7.81 9.36 -13.31
C GLN A 85 6.53 9.12 -12.50
N TYR A 86 6.19 7.86 -12.24
CA TYR A 86 5.02 7.55 -11.43
C TYR A 86 5.15 8.14 -10.03
N LEU A 87 6.32 7.97 -9.42
CA LEU A 87 6.56 8.49 -8.08
C LEU A 87 6.54 10.03 -8.06
N ASP A 88 7.11 10.63 -9.08
CA ASP A 88 7.08 12.09 -9.21
C ASP A 88 5.64 12.59 -9.38
N ASP A 89 4.86 11.92 -10.21
CA ASP A 89 3.48 12.30 -10.47
C ASP A 89 2.64 12.25 -9.19
N ILE A 90 2.76 11.18 -8.39
CA ILE A 90 1.99 11.11 -7.16
C ILE A 90 2.47 12.13 -6.11
N SER A 91 3.74 12.53 -6.17
CA SER A 91 4.27 13.56 -5.27
C SER A 91 3.74 14.95 -5.59
N GLN A 92 3.18 15.12 -6.80
CA GLN A 92 2.61 16.39 -7.25
C GLN A 92 1.17 16.59 -6.76
N THR A 93 0.68 15.72 -5.88
CA THR A 93 -0.70 15.83 -5.42
C THR A 93 -1.01 17.21 -4.85
N GLU A 94 -2.19 17.71 -5.22
CA GLU A 94 -2.70 18.98 -4.71
C GLU A 94 -3.61 18.80 -3.51
N VAL A 95 -3.79 17.55 -3.09
CA VAL A 95 -4.62 17.24 -1.92
C VAL A 95 -3.98 17.83 -0.67
N ASP A 96 -4.81 18.44 0.17
CA ASP A 96 -4.35 19.04 1.41
C ASP A 96 -3.93 17.93 2.40
N LYS A 97 -2.82 18.16 3.09
CA LYS A 97 -2.31 17.22 4.09
C LYS A 97 -3.31 17.00 5.23
N SER A 98 -4.24 17.91 5.46
CA SER A 98 -5.26 17.75 6.48
C SER A 98 -6.18 16.56 6.18
N ASN A 99 -6.20 16.08 4.95
CA ASN A 99 -6.99 14.93 4.56
C ASN A 99 -6.25 13.59 4.72
N LEU A 100 -5.03 13.62 5.20
CA LEU A 100 -4.21 12.41 5.34
C LEU A 100 -4.90 11.34 6.17
N LYS A 101 -5.48 11.73 7.30
CA LYS A 101 -6.16 10.79 8.19
C LYS A 101 -7.29 10.07 7.47
N ILE A 102 -8.07 10.80 6.69
CA ILE A 102 -9.20 10.24 5.94
C ILE A 102 -8.70 9.20 4.93
N PHE A 103 -7.63 9.51 4.22
CA PHE A 103 -7.07 8.57 3.25
C PHE A 103 -6.48 7.33 3.94
N CYS A 104 -5.82 7.50 5.07
CA CYS A 104 -5.31 6.37 5.84
C CYS A 104 -6.46 5.47 6.31
N GLN A 105 -7.54 6.07 6.79
CA GLN A 105 -8.73 5.33 7.19
C GLN A 105 -9.32 4.57 6.00
N LYS A 106 -9.36 5.19 4.84
CA LYS A 106 -9.89 4.55 3.63
C LYS A 106 -9.04 3.33 3.24
N VAL A 107 -7.72 3.47 3.27
CA VAL A 107 -6.82 2.36 2.96
C VAL A 107 -7.04 1.21 3.96
N ARG A 108 -7.15 1.52 5.24
CA ARG A 108 -7.39 0.51 6.26
C ARG A 108 -8.76 -0.14 6.12
N GLN A 109 -9.78 0.63 5.78
CA GLN A 109 -11.13 0.10 5.55
C GLN A 109 -11.16 -0.88 4.39
N THR A 110 -10.52 -0.53 3.29
CA THR A 110 -10.47 -1.42 2.14
C THR A 110 -9.66 -2.68 2.43
N TRP A 111 -8.59 -2.54 3.24
CA TRP A 111 -7.84 -3.71 3.71
C TRP A 111 -8.73 -4.62 4.56
N ALA A 112 -9.48 -4.03 5.50
CA ALA A 112 -10.36 -4.80 6.38
C ALA A 112 -11.43 -5.54 5.58
N ARG A 113 -12.00 -4.90 4.57
CA ARG A 113 -12.98 -5.55 3.67
C ARG A 113 -12.35 -6.70 2.91
N ARG A 114 -11.15 -6.50 2.42
CA ARG A 114 -10.39 -7.53 1.69
C ARG A 114 -10.13 -8.72 2.58
N GLU A 115 -9.69 -8.47 3.83
CA GLU A 115 -9.45 -9.53 4.80
C GLU A 115 -10.75 -10.27 5.14
N LEU A 116 -11.83 -9.53 5.35
CA LEU A 116 -13.12 -10.14 5.64
C LEU A 116 -13.60 -11.00 4.47
N TYR A 117 -13.44 -10.50 3.25
CA TYR A 117 -13.78 -11.26 2.05
C TYR A 117 -12.98 -12.56 1.99
N ASN A 118 -11.68 -12.47 2.23
CA ASN A 118 -10.80 -13.64 2.20
C ASN A 118 -11.15 -14.65 3.29
N ILE A 119 -11.49 -14.17 4.48
CA ILE A 119 -11.93 -15.05 5.57
C ILE A 119 -13.22 -15.77 5.20
N CYS A 120 -14.18 -15.05 4.61
CA CYS A 120 -15.44 -15.65 4.19
C CYS A 120 -15.24 -16.69 3.10
N GLU A 121 -14.36 -16.39 2.13
CA GLU A 121 -14.06 -17.35 1.07
C GLU A 121 -13.35 -18.58 1.60
N HIS A 122 -12.37 -18.38 2.49
CA HIS A 122 -11.68 -19.51 3.12
C HIS A 122 -12.60 -20.32 3.99
N GLY A 123 -13.49 -19.66 4.73
CA GLY A 123 -14.48 -20.36 5.55
C GLY A 123 -15.41 -21.21 4.70
N LYS A 124 -15.84 -20.66 3.58
CA LYS A 124 -16.68 -21.37 2.63
C LYS A 124 -15.95 -22.59 2.06
N GLU A 125 -14.73 -22.37 1.60
CA GLU A 125 -13.90 -23.44 1.07
C GLU A 125 -13.63 -24.51 2.11
N PHE A 126 -13.37 -24.10 3.33
CA PHE A 126 -13.11 -25.03 4.43
C PHE A 126 -14.30 -25.96 4.65
N LEU A 127 -15.49 -25.40 4.71
CA LEU A 127 -16.69 -26.19 4.95
C LEU A 127 -17.01 -27.10 3.77
N GLU A 128 -16.99 -26.58 2.55
CA GLU A 128 -17.30 -27.34 1.35
C GLU A 128 -16.20 -28.35 1.03
N GLY A 129 -14.93 -27.92 1.14
CA GLY A 129 -13.80 -28.78 0.89
C GLY A 129 -13.72 -29.93 1.87
N THR A 130 -14.04 -29.67 3.13
CA THR A 130 -14.04 -30.70 4.15
C THR A 130 -15.08 -31.78 3.84
N LYS A 131 -16.25 -31.35 3.38
CA LYS A 131 -17.28 -32.28 2.95
C LYS A 131 -16.78 -33.16 1.81
N ASN A 132 -16.19 -32.55 0.82
CA ASN A 132 -15.67 -33.27 -0.34
C ASN A 132 -14.53 -34.18 0.05
N LYS A 133 -13.68 -33.73 0.95
CA LYS A 133 -12.53 -34.50 1.39
C LYS A 133 -12.90 -35.71 2.23
N ARG A 134 -14.04 -35.68 2.87
CA ARG A 134 -14.49 -36.84 3.64
C ARG A 134 -14.83 -38.04 2.76
N ASP A 135 -15.01 -37.80 1.51
CA ASP A 135 -15.36 -38.85 0.56
C ASP A 135 -14.19 -39.72 0.15
N TYR A 136 -12.98 -39.34 0.58
CA TYR A 136 -11.79 -40.14 0.28
C TYR A 136 -11.04 -40.65 1.48
#